data_37bca1d485888ca72143d3ba01b8851d
#
_entry.id   37bca1d485888ca72143d3ba01b8851d
#
_cell.length_a   1.000
_cell.length_b   1.000
_cell.length_c   1.000
_cell.angle_alpha   90.00
_cell.angle_beta   90.00
_cell.angle_gamma   90.00
#
_symmetry.space_group_name_H-M   'P 1'
#
loop_
_entity.id
_entity.type
_entity.pdbx_description
1 polymer ?
#
loop_
_entity_poly.entity_id
_entity_poly.type
_entity_poly.pdbx_seq_one_letter_code
_entity_poly.pdbx_strand_id
1 'polypeptide(L)'
;MKKVTLVLLMALMGLATGFAQTAEEAVEQAVTLKYGFLSYQTVMEGMAEYADMQKNMTEMRSQYEAEMKRVEDDFNKKYEEFLDGQKSFPKTILQKRQSELQEMLDKNIAFKKESKRMLDDSEATMLNTIRAVVQSAVETVAQERGYAFVLDTDVKAATWLNPSMGEDMTEAVKALLNQ
;
A
#
# COMPACT_ATOMS: atom_id res chain seq x y z
N MET A 1 1.84 40.78 -72.48
CA MET A 1 2.56 40.56 -71.23
C MET A 1 1.76 40.88 -69.94
N LYS A 2 0.60 41.54 -70.01
CA LYS A 2 -0.21 41.87 -68.78
C LYS A 2 -1.20 40.77 -68.35
N LYS A 3 -1.45 39.76 -69.15
CA LYS A 3 -2.41 38.68 -68.84
C LYS A 3 -1.77 37.44 -68.13
N VAL A 4 -0.46 37.26 -68.30
CA VAL A 4 0.27 36.12 -67.69
C VAL A 4 0.60 36.38 -66.25
N THR A 5 0.82 37.65 -65.86
CA THR A 5 1.08 38.03 -64.46
C THR A 5 -0.13 37.95 -63.56
N LEU A 6 -1.36 38.05 -64.10
CA LEU A 6 -2.58 37.94 -63.33
C LEU A 6 -2.91 36.49 -62.93
N VAL A 7 -2.62 35.54 -63.83
CA VAL A 7 -2.85 34.12 -63.55
C VAL A 7 -1.85 33.56 -62.53
N LEU A 8 -0.61 34.08 -62.54
CA LEU A 8 0.40 33.66 -61.56
C LEU A 8 0.14 34.17 -60.15
N LEU A 9 -0.54 35.35 -60.05
CA LEU A 9 -0.88 35.92 -58.72
C LEU A 9 -2.06 35.19 -58.04
N MET A 10 -3.01 34.61 -58.80
CA MET A 10 -4.11 33.80 -58.33
C MET A 10 -3.65 32.39 -57.84
N ALA A 11 -2.59 31.85 -58.46
CA ALA A 11 -2.04 30.55 -58.07
C ALA A 11 -1.27 30.61 -56.76
N LEU A 12 -0.71 31.76 -56.38
CA LEU A 12 -0.03 31.94 -55.10
C LEU A 12 -1.00 32.17 -53.92
N MET A 13 -2.22 32.68 -54.16
CA MET A 13 -3.23 32.82 -53.10
C MET A 13 -3.95 31.50 -52.76
N GLY A 14 -3.98 30.54 -53.67
CA GLY A 14 -4.59 29.23 -53.42
C GLY A 14 -3.76 28.29 -52.53
N LEU A 15 -2.46 28.55 -52.38
CA LEU A 15 -1.55 27.72 -51.56
C LEU A 15 -1.52 28.14 -50.07
N ALA A 16 -1.98 29.35 -49.74
CA ALA A 16 -1.96 29.85 -48.37
C ALA A 16 -3.19 29.39 -47.56
N THR A 17 -4.28 28.97 -48.20
CA THR A 17 -5.50 28.51 -47.49
C THR A 17 -5.44 27.03 -47.09
N GLY A 18 -4.59 26.23 -47.69
CA GLY A 18 -4.42 24.79 -47.36
C GLY A 18 -3.63 24.54 -46.08
N PHE A 19 -2.73 25.45 -45.68
CA PHE A 19 -1.96 25.29 -44.45
C PHE A 19 -2.65 25.80 -43.20
N ALA A 20 -3.63 26.72 -43.34
CA ALA A 20 -4.40 27.19 -42.18
C ALA A 20 -5.44 26.16 -41.75
N GLN A 21 -6.02 25.40 -42.67
CA GLN A 21 -7.04 24.39 -42.33
C GLN A 21 -6.45 23.14 -41.65
N THR A 22 -5.23 22.75 -42.01
CA THR A 22 -4.53 21.62 -41.35
C THR A 22 -4.02 21.96 -39.94
N ALA A 23 -3.80 23.25 -39.64
CA ALA A 23 -3.40 23.68 -38.30
C ALA A 23 -4.60 23.78 -37.34
N GLU A 24 -5.79 24.09 -37.87
CA GLU A 24 -7.01 24.19 -37.07
C GLU A 24 -7.60 22.79 -36.74
N GLU A 25 -7.52 21.84 -37.68
CA GLU A 25 -7.89 20.45 -37.43
C GLU A 25 -6.88 19.72 -36.50
N ALA A 26 -5.63 20.14 -36.45
CA ALA A 26 -4.61 19.57 -35.56
C ALA A 26 -4.74 20.07 -34.12
N VAL A 27 -5.43 21.19 -33.88
CA VAL A 27 -5.66 21.73 -32.54
C VAL A 27 -6.92 21.15 -31.88
N GLU A 28 -7.83 20.58 -32.66
CA GLU A 28 -9.13 20.09 -32.18
C GLU A 28 -9.08 18.65 -31.61
N GLN A 29 -7.96 17.95 -31.77
CA GLN A 29 -7.65 16.73 -31.04
C GLN A 29 -6.84 17.02 -29.76
N ALA A 30 -7.32 17.93 -28.94
CA ALA A 30 -6.89 17.98 -27.56
C ALA A 30 -7.34 16.66 -26.91
N VAL A 31 -6.42 15.72 -26.80
CA VAL A 31 -6.64 14.48 -26.03
C VAL A 31 -7.04 14.89 -24.64
N THR A 32 -8.32 14.86 -24.34
CA THR A 32 -8.83 15.08 -22.97
C THR A 32 -8.32 13.92 -22.12
N LEU A 33 -7.22 14.16 -21.42
CA LEU A 33 -6.63 13.22 -20.48
C LEU A 33 -7.67 12.97 -19.36
N LYS A 34 -8.30 11.80 -19.41
CA LYS A 34 -9.13 11.30 -18.32
C LYS A 34 -8.26 10.52 -17.35
N TYR A 35 -8.53 10.62 -16.08
CA TYR A 35 -7.87 9.83 -15.06
C TYR A 35 -8.88 9.25 -14.08
N GLY A 36 -8.53 8.07 -13.53
CA GLY A 36 -9.25 7.49 -12.42
C GLY A 36 -8.61 7.86 -11.09
N PHE A 37 -9.36 7.79 -10.01
CA PHE A 37 -8.83 7.82 -8.66
C PHE A 37 -9.63 6.89 -7.75
N LEU A 38 -8.98 6.37 -6.72
CA LEU A 38 -9.61 5.54 -5.71
C LEU A 38 -8.79 5.55 -4.41
N SER A 39 -9.41 5.08 -3.32
CA SER A 39 -8.71 4.71 -2.10
C SER A 39 -8.48 3.20 -2.09
N TYR A 40 -7.22 2.76 -2.14
CA TYR A 40 -6.86 1.35 -1.99
C TYR A 40 -7.34 0.80 -0.66
N GLN A 41 -7.20 1.58 0.42
CA GLN A 41 -7.69 1.24 1.75
C GLN A 41 -9.18 0.92 1.74
N THR A 42 -9.99 1.83 1.17
CA THR A 42 -11.45 1.66 1.08
C THR A 42 -11.86 0.44 0.24
N VAL A 43 -11.11 0.13 -0.82
CA VAL A 43 -11.33 -1.08 -1.62
C VAL A 43 -11.00 -2.33 -0.82
N MET A 44 -9.80 -2.40 -0.21
CA MET A 44 -9.37 -3.55 0.59
C MET A 44 -10.30 -3.84 1.76
N GLU A 45 -10.73 -2.80 2.49
CA GLU A 45 -11.67 -2.95 3.62
C GLU A 45 -13.02 -3.57 3.22
N GLY A 46 -13.39 -3.50 1.95
CA GLY A 46 -14.57 -4.16 1.40
C GLY A 46 -14.38 -5.62 1.00
N MET A 47 -13.14 -6.15 1.08
CA MET A 47 -12.81 -7.51 0.65
C MET A 47 -12.90 -8.52 1.82
N ALA A 48 -13.41 -9.71 1.55
CA ALA A 48 -13.44 -10.80 2.52
C ALA A 48 -12.03 -11.22 2.96
N GLU A 49 -11.08 -11.26 2.04
CA GLU A 49 -9.68 -11.59 2.28
C GLU A 49 -9.00 -10.61 3.26
N TYR A 50 -9.39 -9.33 3.21
CA TYR A 50 -8.89 -8.34 4.16
C TYR A 50 -9.45 -8.58 5.56
N ALA A 51 -10.74 -8.90 5.67
CA ALA A 51 -11.37 -9.26 6.94
C ALA A 51 -10.74 -10.52 7.56
N ASP A 52 -10.49 -11.55 6.74
CA ASP A 52 -9.82 -12.79 7.17
C ASP A 52 -8.37 -12.51 7.60
N MET A 53 -7.64 -11.66 6.87
CA MET A 53 -6.31 -11.22 7.25
C MET A 53 -6.33 -10.55 8.63
N GLN A 54 -7.24 -9.61 8.88
CA GLN A 54 -7.35 -8.91 10.16
C GLN A 54 -7.66 -9.88 11.32
N LYS A 55 -8.53 -10.85 11.08
CA LYS A 55 -8.83 -11.92 12.04
C LYS A 55 -7.58 -12.75 12.35
N ASN A 56 -6.89 -13.24 11.33
CA ASN A 56 -5.68 -14.03 11.49
C ASN A 56 -4.59 -13.25 12.24
N MET A 57 -4.39 -11.98 11.92
CA MET A 57 -3.43 -11.12 12.62
C MET A 57 -3.80 -10.91 14.09
N THR A 58 -5.10 -10.78 14.39
CA THR A 58 -5.59 -10.67 15.77
C THR A 58 -5.31 -11.95 16.56
N GLU A 59 -5.57 -13.11 15.97
CA GLU A 59 -5.28 -14.40 16.59
C GLU A 59 -3.78 -14.60 16.82
N MET A 60 -2.94 -14.26 15.85
CA MET A 60 -1.48 -14.34 15.98
C MET A 60 -0.98 -13.42 17.10
N ARG A 61 -1.42 -12.17 17.16
CA ARG A 61 -1.07 -11.23 18.24
C ARG A 61 -1.45 -11.79 19.60
N SER A 62 -2.67 -12.29 19.73
CA SER A 62 -3.15 -12.89 20.98
C SER A 62 -2.29 -14.08 21.44
N GLN A 63 -1.87 -14.95 20.51
CA GLN A 63 -0.98 -16.08 20.83
C GLN A 63 0.40 -15.62 21.30
N TYR A 64 1.00 -14.64 20.63
CA TYR A 64 2.28 -14.07 21.06
C TYR A 64 2.19 -13.34 22.39
N GLU A 65 1.12 -12.58 22.64
CA GLU A 65 0.87 -11.92 23.93
C GLU A 65 0.71 -12.95 25.07
N ALA A 66 -0.03 -14.02 24.84
CA ALA A 66 -0.17 -15.09 25.82
C ALA A 66 1.17 -15.77 26.16
N GLU A 67 1.99 -16.05 25.14
CA GLU A 67 3.32 -16.63 25.35
C GLU A 67 4.29 -15.65 26.03
N MET A 68 4.24 -14.36 25.64
CA MET A 68 5.01 -13.31 26.34
C MET A 68 4.68 -13.25 27.82
N LYS A 69 3.37 -13.25 28.12
CA LYS A 69 2.93 -13.26 29.53
C LYS A 69 3.44 -14.50 30.27
N ARG A 70 3.36 -15.68 29.66
CA ARG A 70 3.84 -16.93 30.26
C ARG A 70 5.33 -16.85 30.61
N VAL A 71 6.17 -16.39 29.66
CA VAL A 71 7.63 -16.32 29.90
C VAL A 71 8.01 -15.22 30.89
N GLU A 72 7.24 -14.13 30.96
CA GLU A 72 7.39 -13.10 32.00
C GLU A 72 7.00 -13.63 33.39
N ASP A 73 5.88 -14.35 33.51
CA ASP A 73 5.43 -14.97 34.76
C ASP A 73 6.45 -16.02 35.27
N ASP A 74 7.01 -16.85 34.33
CA ASP A 74 8.05 -17.81 34.69
C ASP A 74 9.34 -17.13 35.19
N PHE A 75 9.74 -16.02 34.55
CA PHE A 75 10.88 -15.23 34.99
C PHE A 75 10.62 -14.63 36.38
N ASN A 76 9.48 -13.99 36.60
CA ASN A 76 9.12 -13.35 37.89
C ASN A 76 9.12 -14.36 39.00
N LYS A 77 8.54 -15.54 38.83
CA LYS A 77 8.55 -16.62 39.80
C LYS A 77 9.97 -17.04 40.19
N LYS A 78 10.84 -17.25 39.17
CA LYS A 78 12.24 -17.63 39.45
C LYS A 78 13.03 -16.50 40.09
N TYR A 79 12.71 -15.26 39.80
CA TYR A 79 13.32 -14.10 40.42
C TYR A 79 12.91 -13.96 41.88
N GLU A 80 11.64 -14.19 42.21
CA GLU A 80 11.15 -14.25 43.61
C GLU A 80 11.83 -15.37 44.41
N GLU A 81 11.90 -16.60 43.84
CA GLU A 81 12.62 -17.73 44.45
C GLU A 81 14.10 -17.41 44.71
N PHE A 82 14.73 -16.66 43.83
CA PHE A 82 16.10 -16.21 43.98
C PHE A 82 16.21 -15.19 45.15
N LEU A 83 15.34 -14.21 45.21
CA LEU A 83 15.34 -13.18 46.25
C LEU A 83 15.17 -13.79 47.64
N ASP A 84 14.27 -14.75 47.78
CA ASP A 84 13.99 -15.44 49.06
C ASP A 84 15.19 -16.27 49.51
N GLY A 85 15.85 -16.95 48.60
CA GLY A 85 16.95 -17.87 48.90
C GLY A 85 18.36 -17.26 48.92
N GLN A 86 18.57 -16.08 48.32
CA GLN A 86 19.91 -15.53 48.01
C GLN A 86 20.84 -15.41 49.23
N LYS A 87 20.31 -15.17 50.42
CA LYS A 87 21.09 -15.04 51.67
C LYS A 87 21.60 -16.38 52.18
N SER A 88 20.96 -17.47 51.82
CA SER A 88 21.28 -18.83 52.26
C SER A 88 22.06 -19.64 51.24
N PHE A 89 22.17 -19.20 49.99
CA PHE A 89 22.83 -19.92 48.91
C PHE A 89 24.36 -19.91 49.09
N PRO A 90 25.03 -21.07 48.90
CA PRO A 90 26.46 -21.12 48.66
C PRO A 90 26.82 -20.26 47.45
N LYS A 91 28.02 -19.65 47.45
CA LYS A 91 28.50 -18.74 46.40
C LYS A 91 28.33 -19.29 44.98
N THR A 92 28.63 -20.56 44.77
CA THR A 92 28.49 -21.23 43.48
C THR A 92 27.03 -21.34 43.01
N ILE A 93 26.12 -21.63 43.95
CA ILE A 93 24.67 -21.67 43.64
C ILE A 93 24.13 -20.28 43.36
N LEU A 94 24.56 -19.27 44.13
CA LEU A 94 24.19 -17.89 43.90
C LEU A 94 24.57 -17.44 42.49
N GLN A 95 25.82 -17.66 42.08
CA GLN A 95 26.31 -17.33 40.73
C GLN A 95 25.52 -18.06 39.64
N LYS A 96 25.25 -19.35 39.84
CA LYS A 96 24.47 -20.14 38.87
C LYS A 96 23.06 -19.55 38.69
N ARG A 97 22.38 -19.25 39.79
CA ARG A 97 21.02 -18.68 39.77
C ARG A 97 20.98 -17.30 39.10
N GLN A 98 21.98 -16.46 39.36
CA GLN A 98 22.11 -15.17 38.71
C GLN A 98 22.29 -15.34 37.20
N SER A 99 23.13 -16.26 36.76
CA SER A 99 23.35 -16.54 35.31
C SER A 99 22.06 -17.06 34.65
N GLU A 100 21.33 -17.98 35.33
CA GLU A 100 20.06 -18.49 34.80
C GLU A 100 19.02 -17.38 34.62
N LEU A 101 18.90 -16.46 35.58
CA LEU A 101 17.98 -15.31 35.48
C LEU A 101 18.39 -14.36 34.34
N GLN A 102 19.67 -14.08 34.24
CA GLN A 102 20.17 -13.25 33.12
C GLN A 102 19.86 -13.89 31.76
N GLU A 103 20.11 -15.19 31.62
CA GLU A 103 19.80 -15.93 30.39
C GLU A 103 18.30 -15.91 30.04
N MET A 104 17.44 -16.06 31.08
CA MET A 104 15.98 -15.96 30.88
C MET A 104 15.57 -14.58 30.43
N LEU A 105 16.10 -13.52 31.04
CA LEU A 105 15.83 -12.15 30.66
C LEU A 105 16.23 -11.89 29.21
N ASP A 106 17.43 -12.30 28.84
CA ASP A 106 17.96 -12.12 27.47
C ASP A 106 17.08 -12.86 26.45
N LYS A 107 16.64 -14.08 26.76
CA LYS A 107 15.71 -14.87 25.93
C LYS A 107 14.35 -14.18 25.81
N ASN A 108 13.80 -13.62 26.89
CA ASN A 108 12.52 -12.93 26.84
C ASN A 108 12.60 -11.66 25.98
N ILE A 109 13.70 -10.89 26.08
CA ILE A 109 13.94 -9.72 25.25
C ILE A 109 14.05 -10.11 23.79
N ALA A 110 14.83 -11.17 23.46
CA ALA A 110 14.99 -11.66 22.12
C ALA A 110 13.67 -12.17 21.54
N PHE A 111 12.89 -12.92 22.31
CA PHE A 111 11.57 -13.41 21.90
C PHE A 111 10.61 -12.27 21.60
N LYS A 112 10.53 -11.25 22.46
CA LYS A 112 9.69 -10.07 22.24
C LYS A 112 10.02 -9.35 20.91
N LYS A 113 11.32 -9.16 20.66
CA LYS A 113 11.80 -8.51 19.43
C LYS A 113 11.46 -9.33 18.20
N GLU A 114 11.71 -10.62 18.24
CA GLU A 114 11.45 -11.53 17.12
C GLU A 114 9.97 -11.69 16.84
N SER A 115 9.14 -11.84 17.89
CA SER A 115 7.67 -11.89 17.76
C SER A 115 7.12 -10.65 17.06
N LYS A 116 7.59 -9.46 17.45
CA LYS A 116 7.20 -8.22 16.79
C LYS A 116 7.58 -8.23 15.30
N ARG A 117 8.82 -8.60 15.00
CA ARG A 117 9.30 -8.68 13.61
C ARG A 117 8.47 -9.65 12.78
N MET A 118 8.17 -10.84 13.31
CA MET A 118 7.37 -11.84 12.61
C MET A 118 5.93 -11.38 12.36
N LEU A 119 5.32 -10.67 13.32
CA LEU A 119 3.99 -10.07 13.14
C LEU A 119 4.01 -9.00 12.05
N ASP A 120 4.99 -8.08 12.08
CA ASP A 120 5.13 -7.01 11.10
C ASP A 120 5.37 -7.59 9.69
N ASP A 121 6.25 -8.60 9.55
CA ASP A 121 6.54 -9.29 8.29
C ASP A 121 5.32 -10.05 7.74
N SER A 122 4.55 -10.72 8.62
CA SER A 122 3.34 -11.43 8.23
C SER A 122 2.26 -10.48 7.74
N GLU A 123 2.02 -9.39 8.47
CA GLU A 123 1.06 -8.35 8.07
C GLU A 123 1.42 -7.73 6.72
N ALA A 124 2.69 -7.36 6.53
CA ALA A 124 3.17 -6.80 5.27
C ALA A 124 3.01 -7.78 4.09
N THR A 125 3.31 -9.07 4.31
CA THR A 125 3.17 -10.10 3.28
C THR A 125 1.71 -10.29 2.87
N MET A 126 0.80 -10.39 3.83
CA MET A 126 -0.63 -10.56 3.56
C MET A 126 -1.21 -9.32 2.86
N LEU A 127 -0.86 -8.11 3.33
CA LEU A 127 -1.29 -6.85 2.70
C LEU A 127 -0.79 -6.73 1.27
N ASN A 128 0.46 -7.10 1.00
CA ASN A 128 1.00 -7.06 -0.36
C ASN A 128 0.26 -8.01 -1.30
N THR A 129 -0.15 -9.18 -0.81
CA THR A 129 -0.95 -10.12 -1.59
C THR A 129 -2.31 -9.52 -1.96
N ILE A 130 -3.01 -8.93 -0.99
CA ILE A 130 -4.32 -8.28 -1.21
C ILE A 130 -4.16 -7.09 -2.16
N ARG A 131 -3.13 -6.26 -1.96
CA ARG A 131 -2.83 -5.13 -2.85
C ARG A 131 -2.59 -5.54 -4.29
N ALA A 132 -1.92 -6.67 -4.52
CA ALA A 132 -1.68 -7.18 -5.88
C ALA A 132 -3.01 -7.55 -6.58
N VAL A 133 -3.97 -8.13 -5.85
CA VAL A 133 -5.31 -8.43 -6.36
C VAL A 133 -6.06 -7.14 -6.73
N VAL A 134 -6.06 -6.14 -5.82
CA VAL A 134 -6.67 -4.83 -6.08
C VAL A 134 -6.00 -4.15 -7.27
N GLN A 135 -4.67 -4.18 -7.36
CA GLN A 135 -3.91 -3.61 -8.47
C GLN A 135 -4.36 -4.18 -9.82
N SER A 136 -4.52 -5.50 -9.92
CA SER A 136 -5.00 -6.15 -11.14
C SER A 136 -6.42 -5.70 -11.54
N ALA A 137 -7.31 -5.56 -10.56
CA ALA A 137 -8.66 -5.05 -10.80
C ALA A 137 -8.65 -3.56 -11.23
N VAL A 138 -7.79 -2.75 -10.62
CA VAL A 138 -7.58 -1.34 -11.00
C VAL A 138 -7.12 -1.23 -12.45
N GLU A 139 -6.14 -2.04 -12.85
CA GLU A 139 -5.62 -2.07 -14.24
C GLU A 139 -6.72 -2.43 -15.23
N THR A 140 -7.53 -3.44 -14.93
CA THR A 140 -8.66 -3.86 -15.77
C THR A 140 -9.65 -2.72 -15.96
N VAL A 141 -10.15 -2.13 -14.87
CA VAL A 141 -11.13 -1.02 -14.96
C VAL A 141 -10.52 0.21 -15.65
N ALA A 142 -9.24 0.50 -15.40
CA ALA A 142 -8.56 1.64 -16.02
C ALA A 142 -8.45 1.48 -17.55
N GLN A 143 -8.12 0.27 -18.01
CA GLN A 143 -8.06 -0.04 -19.44
C GLN A 143 -9.43 0.02 -20.10
N GLU A 144 -10.46 -0.57 -19.48
CA GLU A 144 -11.83 -0.55 -20.00
C GLU A 144 -12.40 0.87 -20.15
N ARG A 145 -12.06 1.77 -19.22
CA ARG A 145 -12.53 3.15 -19.21
C ARG A 145 -11.62 4.13 -19.95
N GLY A 146 -10.47 3.66 -20.43
CA GLY A 146 -9.51 4.48 -21.18
C GLY A 146 -8.86 5.58 -20.34
N TYR A 147 -8.58 5.33 -19.06
CA TYR A 147 -7.87 6.29 -18.22
C TYR A 147 -6.39 6.32 -18.61
N ALA A 148 -5.82 7.53 -18.63
CA ALA A 148 -4.40 7.73 -18.87
C ALA A 148 -3.54 7.30 -17.69
N PHE A 149 -4.07 7.43 -16.48
CA PHE A 149 -3.47 7.00 -15.21
C PHE A 149 -4.53 6.91 -14.12
N VAL A 150 -4.17 6.27 -13.01
CA VAL A 150 -4.99 6.16 -11.80
C VAL A 150 -4.20 6.69 -10.60
N LEU A 151 -4.87 7.46 -9.74
CA LEU A 151 -4.28 8.01 -8.52
C LEU A 151 -4.82 7.28 -7.29
N ASP A 152 -3.90 6.87 -6.42
CA ASP A 152 -4.21 6.42 -5.08
C ASP A 152 -4.38 7.63 -4.16
N THR A 153 -5.58 7.81 -3.60
CA THR A 153 -5.91 8.94 -2.73
C THR A 153 -5.39 8.77 -1.30
N ASP A 154 -4.99 7.56 -0.91
CA ASP A 154 -4.43 7.29 0.43
C ASP A 154 -3.02 7.86 0.57
N VAL A 155 -2.27 7.89 -0.53
CA VAL A 155 -0.99 8.61 -0.61
C VAL A 155 -1.28 10.02 -1.10
N LYS A 156 -1.04 11.04 -0.28
CA LYS A 156 -1.27 12.46 -0.62
C LYS A 156 -0.37 12.94 -1.78
N ALA A 157 -0.41 12.22 -2.90
CA ALA A 157 0.37 12.50 -4.10
C ALA A 157 -0.16 13.71 -4.87
N ALA A 158 -1.46 14.00 -4.76
CA ALA A 158 -2.09 15.15 -5.36
C ALA A 158 -2.79 16.00 -4.30
N THR A 159 -2.52 17.31 -4.30
CA THR A 159 -3.16 18.26 -3.40
C THR A 159 -4.56 18.70 -3.86
N TRP A 160 -4.84 18.51 -5.14
CA TRP A 160 -6.11 18.82 -5.76
C TRP A 160 -6.34 17.95 -6.99
N LEU A 161 -7.57 17.51 -7.19
CA LEU A 161 -8.02 16.76 -8.35
C LEU A 161 -9.15 17.53 -9.03
N ASN A 162 -9.08 17.68 -10.36
CA ASN A 162 -10.14 18.33 -11.11
C ASN A 162 -11.33 17.36 -11.25
N PRO A 163 -12.50 17.64 -10.62
CA PRO A 163 -13.63 16.70 -10.63
C PRO A 163 -14.29 16.55 -12.02
N SER A 164 -14.01 17.44 -12.98
CA SER A 164 -14.53 17.31 -14.34
C SER A 164 -13.67 16.41 -15.23
N MET A 165 -12.45 16.08 -14.81
CA MET A 165 -11.49 15.26 -15.57
C MET A 165 -11.20 13.91 -14.90
N GLY A 166 -11.42 13.82 -13.60
CA GLY A 166 -11.21 12.62 -12.77
C GLY A 166 -12.52 11.90 -12.47
N GLU A 167 -12.45 10.58 -12.39
CA GLU A 167 -13.57 9.72 -12.01
C GLU A 167 -13.19 8.84 -10.83
N ASP A 168 -14.04 8.80 -9.81
CA ASP A 168 -13.90 7.86 -8.69
C ASP A 168 -14.27 6.46 -9.17
N MET A 169 -13.29 5.57 -9.20
CA MET A 169 -13.47 4.21 -9.67
C MET A 169 -13.61 3.18 -8.53
N THR A 170 -13.69 3.63 -7.27
CA THR A 170 -13.74 2.78 -6.07
C THR A 170 -14.83 1.71 -6.16
N GLU A 171 -16.06 2.12 -6.49
CA GLU A 171 -17.19 1.17 -6.58
C GLU A 171 -17.08 0.24 -7.80
N ALA A 172 -16.50 0.69 -8.91
CA ALA A 172 -16.28 -0.15 -10.08
C ALA A 172 -15.25 -1.26 -9.79
N VAL A 173 -14.18 -0.92 -9.09
CA VAL A 173 -13.15 -1.89 -8.68
C VAL A 173 -13.72 -2.88 -7.67
N LYS A 174 -14.48 -2.41 -6.66
CA LYS A 174 -15.17 -3.30 -5.71
C LYS A 174 -16.13 -4.26 -6.40
N ALA A 175 -16.90 -3.78 -7.37
CA ALA A 175 -17.84 -4.62 -8.12
C ALA A 175 -17.13 -5.72 -8.92
N LEU A 176 -15.93 -5.43 -9.46
CA LEU A 176 -15.12 -6.44 -10.15
C LEU A 176 -14.54 -7.47 -9.20
N LEU A 177 -14.10 -7.07 -8.01
CA LEU A 177 -13.52 -7.95 -6.99
C LEU A 177 -14.56 -8.87 -6.31
N ASN A 178 -15.84 -8.51 -6.36
CA ASN A 178 -16.94 -9.26 -5.73
C ASN A 178 -17.69 -10.20 -6.73
N GLN A 179 -17.19 -10.40 -7.94
CA GLN A 179 -17.72 -11.33 -8.93
C GLN A 179 -17.13 -12.72 -8.75
#